data_8e8d96247fa7fb0784b8c872a49837a8
#
_entry.id   8e8d96247fa7fb0784b8c872a49837a8
#
_cell.length_a   1.000
_cell.length_b   1.000
_cell.length_c   1.000
_cell.angle_alpha   90.00
_cell.angle_beta   90.00
_cell.angle_gamma   90.00
#
_symmetry.space_group_name_H-M   'P 1'
#
loop_
_entity.id
_entity.type
_entity.pdbx_description
1 polymer ?
#
loop_
_entity_poly.entity_id
_entity_poly.type
_entity_poly.pdbx_seq_one_letter_code
_entity_poly.pdbx_strand_id
1 'polypeptide(L)'
;EVVAMSHYQVESEASGSSTGFPADGSGKIKPTEGTYYYFNRQGWGNKDSELKTTTSKELPAGTYYAVIDYKAADYSNNNNANTNGTTIGIKVNDAASNLLGENPAVRRAYSMANGGSNPESDAYMVNAAWNELGTMFTVTEPTTVTISLVQNMRNNGRSDIAWDNLRLYQIENVSENKPMDVSGLITTSNYYALGGWNIEGGNTFQVNTWSTEGEKDGSGMTTPFIQDHVGKENKAANATISHTVNHLIPGIYEVSGLIRVLNEAGGDTPSGATLYANEGSTNACNGNPCTNGVYGTYTVKGTVGTDGVLTFGIKVANANFNWVSFKNFKLQYLGAASIEQLQATLKEKIEEAKAYVENCPKGIAAIVNAAITQGDNAQPTEESLNAAIAALTQAIALAEETAPATEAFKTLMATCQGYAGHSSAEESVKQAFQKAMSDAQAALDAATTAEAIQEATQALQTACETYVLSAEPETGYPFDYTFL
;
A
#
# COMPACT_ATOMS: atom_id res chain seq x y z
N GLU A 1 5.50 -26.81 -19.96
CA GLU A 1 6.68 -26.45 -20.76
C GLU A 1 7.16 -25.08 -20.34
N VAL A 2 8.45 -24.96 -19.98
CA VAL A 2 9.05 -23.68 -19.61
C VAL A 2 9.63 -23.06 -20.88
N VAL A 3 9.13 -21.89 -21.25
CA VAL A 3 9.68 -21.13 -22.37
C VAL A 3 10.46 -19.93 -21.80
N ALA A 4 11.78 -20.04 -21.78
CA ALA A 4 12.64 -18.94 -21.40
C ALA A 4 12.72 -17.90 -22.52
N MET A 5 12.35 -16.67 -22.23
CA MET A 5 12.56 -15.55 -23.16
C MET A 5 13.96 -14.97 -23.01
N SER A 6 14.40 -14.23 -23.98
CA SER A 6 15.76 -13.94 -24.46
C SER A 6 16.84 -13.44 -23.48
N HIS A 7 16.67 -13.46 -22.17
CA HIS A 7 17.68 -13.00 -21.22
C HIS A 7 17.83 -13.87 -19.96
N TYR A 8 16.97 -14.87 -19.76
CA TYR A 8 17.07 -15.76 -18.62
C TYR A 8 18.01 -16.92 -18.90
N GLN A 9 18.85 -17.22 -17.94
CA GLN A 9 19.76 -18.36 -17.95
C GLN A 9 19.34 -19.35 -16.86
N VAL A 10 19.51 -20.61 -17.16
CA VAL A 10 19.38 -21.66 -16.12
C VAL A 10 20.72 -21.79 -15.45
N GLU A 11 20.77 -21.54 -14.15
CA GLU A 11 21.98 -21.60 -13.34
C GLU A 11 21.86 -22.66 -12.25
N SER A 12 23.00 -23.06 -11.69
CA SER A 12 23.05 -23.96 -10.54
C SER A 12 24.14 -23.53 -9.58
N GLU A 13 24.11 -24.01 -8.35
CA GLU A 13 25.19 -23.81 -7.38
C GLU A 13 26.54 -24.31 -7.94
N ALA A 14 26.51 -25.36 -8.77
CA ALA A 14 27.71 -25.95 -9.36
C ALA A 14 28.23 -25.18 -10.59
N SER A 15 27.36 -24.53 -11.38
CA SER A 15 27.70 -23.94 -12.67
C SER A 15 28.42 -22.60 -12.59
N GLY A 16 28.44 -21.94 -11.47
CA GLY A 16 28.97 -20.62 -11.15
C GLY A 16 29.76 -19.88 -12.16
N SER A 17 29.58 -18.60 -12.21
CA SER A 17 30.42 -17.61 -12.90
C SER A 17 30.13 -17.27 -14.36
N SER A 18 29.26 -17.92 -15.09
CA SER A 18 28.84 -17.34 -16.37
C SER A 18 28.15 -15.98 -16.17
N THR A 19 27.59 -15.78 -14.97
CA THR A 19 26.96 -14.55 -14.51
C THR A 19 27.92 -13.58 -13.80
N GLY A 20 29.14 -14.02 -13.47
CA GLY A 20 30.07 -13.21 -12.68
C GLY A 20 29.77 -13.15 -11.18
N PHE A 21 28.94 -14.06 -10.64
CA PHE A 21 28.75 -14.26 -9.21
C PHE A 21 29.69 -15.32 -8.66
N PRO A 22 30.26 -15.06 -7.50
CA PRO A 22 30.51 -13.74 -6.88
C PRO A 22 31.84 -13.17 -7.34
N ALA A 23 31.91 -11.87 -7.53
CA ALA A 23 33.17 -11.18 -7.79
C ALA A 23 34.13 -11.22 -6.59
N ASP A 24 33.61 -11.52 -5.39
CA ASP A 24 34.33 -11.49 -4.11
C ASP A 24 34.63 -12.88 -3.52
N GLY A 25 34.27 -13.97 -4.23
CA GLY A 25 34.50 -15.31 -3.72
C GLY A 25 33.51 -15.79 -2.64
N SER A 26 32.42 -15.06 -2.37
CA SER A 26 31.48 -15.33 -1.29
C SER A 26 30.57 -16.56 -1.51
N GLY A 27 30.65 -17.25 -2.67
CA GLY A 27 29.84 -18.41 -2.97
C GLY A 27 28.85 -18.19 -4.11
N LYS A 28 27.87 -19.04 -4.26
CA LYS A 28 26.88 -19.02 -5.34
C LYS A 28 25.48 -19.01 -4.76
N ILE A 29 24.52 -18.52 -5.55
CA ILE A 29 23.12 -18.62 -5.17
C ILE A 29 22.75 -20.11 -5.03
N LYS A 30 22.18 -20.45 -3.88
CA LYS A 30 21.66 -21.80 -3.62
C LYS A 30 20.20 -21.84 -4.02
N PRO A 31 19.78 -22.82 -4.86
CA PRO A 31 18.37 -23.07 -5.11
C PRO A 31 17.60 -23.33 -3.82
N THR A 32 16.32 -23.01 -3.80
CA THR A 32 15.40 -23.38 -2.70
C THR A 32 14.97 -24.82 -2.84
N GLU A 33 14.83 -25.30 -4.08
CA GLU A 33 14.49 -26.67 -4.39
C GLU A 33 15.32 -27.21 -5.57
N GLY A 34 15.67 -28.48 -5.53
CA GLY A 34 16.40 -29.11 -6.61
C GLY A 34 17.82 -28.60 -6.78
N THR A 35 18.25 -28.43 -8.03
CA THR A 35 19.66 -28.13 -8.39
C THR A 35 19.79 -26.82 -9.17
N TYR A 36 18.72 -26.36 -9.79
CA TYR A 36 18.74 -25.27 -10.76
C TYR A 36 17.76 -24.17 -10.38
N TYR A 37 18.08 -22.93 -10.77
CA TYR A 37 17.23 -21.76 -10.70
C TYR A 37 17.34 -20.94 -12.01
N TYR A 38 16.38 -20.08 -12.28
CA TYR A 38 16.43 -19.14 -13.38
C TYR A 38 17.08 -17.85 -12.93
N PHE A 39 18.01 -17.30 -13.73
CA PHE A 39 18.72 -16.08 -13.42
C PHE A 39 18.70 -15.11 -14.60
N ASN A 40 18.49 -13.84 -14.31
CA ASN A 40 18.57 -12.77 -15.29
C ASN A 40 19.37 -11.59 -14.72
N ARG A 41 20.36 -11.16 -15.47
CA ARG A 41 21.12 -9.95 -15.21
C ARG A 41 20.89 -8.95 -16.34
N GLN A 42 20.26 -7.83 -16.01
CA GLN A 42 20.04 -6.73 -16.95
C GLN A 42 21.08 -5.62 -16.74
N GLY A 43 21.70 -5.20 -17.83
CA GLY A 43 22.61 -4.05 -17.83
C GLY A 43 21.86 -2.73 -17.95
N TRP A 44 22.60 -1.67 -18.25
CA TRP A 44 22.11 -0.30 -18.34
C TRP A 44 20.91 -0.09 -19.26
N GLY A 45 20.00 0.79 -18.86
CA GLY A 45 18.81 1.21 -19.60
C GLY A 45 17.52 0.53 -19.16
N ASN A 46 16.38 1.09 -19.58
CA ASN A 46 15.08 0.48 -19.32
C ASN A 46 14.94 -0.80 -20.15
N LYS A 47 14.62 -1.88 -19.50
CA LYS A 47 14.40 -3.19 -20.14
C LYS A 47 13.30 -3.96 -19.42
N ASP A 48 12.47 -4.60 -20.21
CA ASP A 48 11.47 -5.52 -19.74
C ASP A 48 11.89 -6.93 -20.11
N SER A 49 11.69 -7.87 -19.22
CA SER A 49 11.93 -9.29 -19.45
C SER A 49 10.85 -10.13 -18.82
N GLU A 50 10.57 -11.28 -19.40
CA GLU A 50 9.50 -12.17 -19.00
C GLU A 50 9.95 -13.63 -19.12
N LEU A 51 9.63 -14.42 -18.10
CA LEU A 51 9.78 -15.88 -18.10
C LEU A 51 8.40 -16.50 -18.01
N LYS A 52 8.03 -17.37 -18.99
CA LYS A 52 6.70 -17.98 -19.07
C LYS A 52 6.75 -19.47 -18.86
N THR A 53 5.73 -19.98 -18.17
CA THR A 53 5.47 -21.40 -18.07
C THR A 53 3.97 -21.67 -18.21
N THR A 54 3.61 -22.75 -18.91
CA THR A 54 2.22 -23.15 -19.10
C THR A 54 1.99 -24.49 -18.42
N THR A 55 0.86 -24.64 -17.75
CA THR A 55 0.49 -25.93 -17.14
C THR A 55 0.38 -27.02 -18.20
N SER A 56 0.94 -28.19 -17.95
CA SER A 56 0.93 -29.32 -18.88
C SER A 56 -0.43 -30.00 -19.00
N LYS A 57 -1.34 -29.67 -18.08
CA LYS A 57 -2.74 -30.15 -18.05
C LYS A 57 -3.68 -28.98 -17.80
N GLU A 58 -4.91 -29.15 -18.22
CA GLU A 58 -5.98 -28.22 -17.85
C GLU A 58 -6.17 -28.23 -16.32
N LEU A 59 -6.28 -27.06 -15.75
CA LEU A 59 -6.72 -26.86 -14.38
C LEU A 59 -8.24 -26.95 -14.34
N PRO A 60 -8.85 -27.68 -13.40
CA PRO A 60 -10.30 -27.63 -13.18
C PRO A 60 -10.81 -26.20 -12.85
N ALA A 61 -12.10 -25.97 -12.98
CA ALA A 61 -12.70 -24.77 -12.42
C ALA A 61 -12.44 -24.70 -10.92
N GLY A 62 -12.05 -23.51 -10.44
CA GLY A 62 -11.70 -23.31 -9.03
C GLY A 62 -10.81 -22.08 -8.83
N THR A 63 -10.45 -21.85 -7.60
CA THR A 63 -9.54 -20.77 -7.22
C THR A 63 -8.17 -21.30 -6.89
N TYR A 64 -7.16 -20.58 -7.32
CA TYR A 64 -5.76 -21.00 -7.24
C TYR A 64 -4.87 -19.94 -6.63
N TYR A 65 -3.80 -20.36 -6.00
CA TYR A 65 -2.69 -19.53 -5.55
C TYR A 65 -1.40 -19.99 -6.22
N ALA A 66 -0.81 -19.13 -7.03
CA ALA A 66 0.51 -19.32 -7.60
C ALA A 66 1.53 -18.52 -6.80
N VAL A 67 2.64 -19.15 -6.44
CA VAL A 67 3.72 -18.48 -5.68
C VAL A 67 5.07 -18.98 -6.16
N ILE A 68 6.03 -18.06 -6.22
CA ILE A 68 7.40 -18.34 -6.63
C ILE A 68 8.39 -17.72 -5.65
N ASP A 69 9.49 -18.42 -5.43
CA ASP A 69 10.62 -17.90 -4.68
C ASP A 69 11.46 -16.99 -5.57
N TYR A 70 11.87 -15.82 -5.05
CA TYR A 70 12.71 -14.89 -5.78
C TYR A 70 13.79 -14.23 -4.91
N LYS A 71 14.85 -13.81 -5.57
CA LYS A 71 15.79 -12.80 -5.07
C LYS A 71 15.93 -11.72 -6.14
N ALA A 72 15.90 -10.47 -5.74
CA ALA A 72 16.05 -9.37 -6.67
C ALA A 72 16.89 -8.26 -6.06
N ALA A 73 17.85 -7.73 -6.83
CA ALA A 73 18.66 -6.59 -6.45
C ALA A 73 18.75 -5.60 -7.62
N ASP A 74 18.56 -4.34 -7.31
CA ASP A 74 18.74 -3.22 -8.25
C ASP A 74 19.97 -2.42 -7.86
N TYR A 75 20.89 -2.24 -8.77
CA TYR A 75 22.21 -1.62 -8.57
C TYR A 75 22.25 -0.17 -9.06
N SER A 76 21.23 0.60 -8.79
CA SER A 76 21.22 1.98 -9.23
C SER A 76 22.21 2.87 -8.46
N ASN A 77 22.81 3.82 -9.19
CA ASN A 77 23.73 4.81 -8.62
C ASN A 77 23.05 5.89 -7.76
N ASN A 78 21.75 5.86 -7.58
CA ASN A 78 21.01 6.95 -6.95
C ASN A 78 20.60 6.60 -5.52
N ASN A 79 20.92 7.47 -4.55
CA ASN A 79 20.68 7.23 -3.12
C ASN A 79 19.20 7.21 -2.68
N ASN A 80 18.25 7.32 -3.62
CA ASN A 80 16.82 7.23 -3.35
C ASN A 80 16.24 5.87 -3.76
N ALA A 81 16.04 5.00 -2.80
CA ALA A 81 15.52 3.65 -2.98
C ALA A 81 14.17 3.58 -3.72
N ASN A 82 13.42 4.67 -3.77
CA ASN A 82 12.05 4.71 -4.29
C ASN A 82 11.92 5.29 -5.70
N THR A 83 13.03 5.67 -6.37
CA THR A 83 12.93 6.50 -7.58
C THR A 83 13.09 5.76 -8.89
N ASN A 84 13.40 4.48 -8.87
CA ASN A 84 13.81 3.81 -10.10
C ASN A 84 12.67 3.16 -10.88
N GLY A 85 11.55 2.87 -10.22
CA GLY A 85 10.40 2.24 -10.85
C GLY A 85 10.68 0.82 -11.37
N THR A 86 11.79 0.19 -10.93
CA THR A 86 12.04 -1.23 -11.20
C THR A 86 11.09 -2.07 -10.37
N THR A 87 10.33 -2.93 -11.03
CA THR A 87 9.36 -3.82 -10.41
C THR A 87 9.55 -5.25 -10.88
N ILE A 88 9.11 -6.18 -10.05
CA ILE A 88 8.94 -7.57 -10.42
C ILE A 88 7.48 -7.95 -10.24
N GLY A 89 6.97 -8.85 -11.05
CA GLY A 89 5.56 -9.20 -10.99
C GLY A 89 5.27 -10.61 -11.48
N ILE A 90 4.07 -11.08 -11.17
CA ILE A 90 3.50 -12.33 -11.64
C ILE A 90 2.20 -12.05 -12.35
N LYS A 91 2.04 -12.63 -13.54
CA LYS A 91 0.80 -12.59 -14.34
C LYS A 91 0.25 -13.98 -14.52
N VAL A 92 -1.06 -14.06 -14.73
CA VAL A 92 -1.74 -15.30 -15.14
C VAL A 92 -2.45 -15.06 -16.45
N ASN A 93 -2.17 -15.91 -17.43
CA ASN A 93 -2.59 -15.77 -18.82
C ASN A 93 -2.12 -14.45 -19.46
N ASP A 94 -2.60 -14.15 -20.67
CA ASP A 94 -2.30 -12.89 -21.35
C ASP A 94 -3.24 -11.74 -20.91
N ALA A 95 -3.64 -11.67 -19.66
CA ALA A 95 -4.34 -10.50 -19.14
C ALA A 95 -3.46 -9.26 -19.42
N ALA A 96 -3.78 -8.59 -20.49
CA ALA A 96 -2.88 -7.76 -21.29
C ALA A 96 -2.34 -6.50 -20.60
N SER A 97 -2.72 -6.20 -19.37
CA SER A 97 -2.32 -4.96 -18.70
C SER A 97 -2.14 -5.06 -17.19
N ASN A 98 -2.55 -6.12 -16.54
CA ASN A 98 -2.50 -6.17 -15.07
C ASN A 98 -1.52 -7.24 -14.60
N LEU A 99 -0.43 -6.80 -14.02
CA LEU A 99 0.36 -7.63 -13.15
C LEU A 99 -0.52 -7.97 -11.94
N LEU A 100 -0.85 -9.28 -11.79
CA LEU A 100 -1.64 -9.77 -10.65
C LEU A 100 -0.73 -9.96 -9.45
N GLY A 101 0.15 -9.25 -9.12
CA GLY A 101 1.12 -9.28 -8.05
C GLY A 101 2.37 -8.60 -8.55
N GLU A 102 2.63 -7.43 -8.04
CA GLU A 102 3.79 -6.63 -8.40
C GLU A 102 4.52 -6.20 -7.15
N ASN A 103 5.81 -6.46 -7.11
CA ASN A 103 6.65 -5.99 -6.01
C ASN A 103 7.43 -4.75 -6.45
N PRO A 104 7.00 -3.55 -6.06
CA PRO A 104 7.71 -2.31 -6.34
C PRO A 104 8.93 -2.11 -5.42
N ALA A 105 9.06 -2.89 -4.37
CA ALA A 105 10.12 -2.79 -3.38
C ALA A 105 11.27 -3.75 -3.67
N VAL A 106 11.70 -3.82 -4.91
CA VAL A 106 12.92 -4.55 -5.25
C VAL A 106 14.08 -3.98 -4.46
N ARG A 107 14.82 -4.88 -3.78
CA ARG A 107 15.95 -4.43 -3.01
C ARG A 107 16.91 -3.62 -3.84
N ARG A 108 17.22 -2.46 -3.34
CA ARG A 108 18.29 -1.66 -3.85
C ARG A 108 19.64 -2.18 -3.38
N ALA A 109 20.57 -2.31 -4.29
CA ALA A 109 21.96 -2.53 -3.98
C ALA A 109 22.46 -1.38 -3.12
N TYR A 110 23.06 -1.69 -2.01
CA TYR A 110 23.73 -0.75 -1.14
C TYR A 110 24.76 0.06 -1.93
N SER A 111 24.75 1.35 -1.66
CA SER A 111 25.55 2.40 -2.25
C SER A 111 26.87 1.95 -2.87
N MET A 112 27.05 2.28 -4.11
CA MET A 112 28.35 2.32 -4.76
C MET A 112 29.17 3.49 -4.21
N ALA A 113 29.43 3.50 -2.93
CA ALA A 113 30.19 4.59 -2.31
C ALA A 113 31.63 4.70 -2.85
N ASN A 114 32.13 3.69 -3.56
CA ASN A 114 33.53 3.65 -3.98
C ASN A 114 33.77 2.98 -5.36
N GLY A 115 32.99 3.29 -6.35
CA GLY A 115 33.45 3.12 -7.74
C GLY A 115 33.55 1.70 -8.27
N GLY A 116 32.43 1.04 -8.49
CA GLY A 116 32.35 0.07 -9.59
C GLY A 116 32.16 -1.39 -9.24
N SER A 117 32.42 -1.89 -8.06
CA SER A 117 31.99 -3.22 -7.62
C SER A 117 31.15 -3.09 -6.35
N ASN A 118 30.08 -3.84 -6.25
CA ASN A 118 29.25 -3.83 -5.06
C ASN A 118 29.22 -5.23 -4.43
N PRO A 119 30.25 -5.58 -3.65
CA PRO A 119 30.37 -6.90 -3.03
C PRO A 119 29.20 -7.21 -2.10
N GLU A 120 28.60 -6.19 -1.46
CA GLU A 120 27.45 -6.36 -0.56
C GLU A 120 26.19 -6.83 -1.31
N SER A 121 25.98 -6.39 -2.54
CA SER A 121 24.84 -6.79 -3.33
C SER A 121 25.00 -8.19 -3.92
N ASP A 122 26.20 -8.52 -4.34
CA ASP A 122 26.52 -9.88 -4.78
C ASP A 122 26.39 -10.83 -3.56
N ALA A 123 26.88 -10.44 -2.39
CA ALA A 123 26.70 -11.17 -1.14
C ALA A 123 25.20 -11.35 -0.77
N TYR A 124 24.38 -10.32 -1.01
CA TYR A 124 22.92 -10.47 -0.82
C TYR A 124 22.32 -11.51 -1.75
N MET A 125 22.59 -11.41 -3.06
CA MET A 125 22.04 -12.38 -4.01
C MET A 125 22.45 -13.81 -3.66
N VAL A 126 23.64 -14.01 -3.13
CA VAL A 126 24.14 -15.32 -2.72
C VAL A 126 23.51 -15.79 -1.39
N ASN A 127 23.56 -14.97 -0.36
CA ASN A 127 23.41 -15.43 1.02
C ASN A 127 22.06 -15.04 1.67
N ALA A 128 21.36 -14.00 1.18
CA ALA A 128 20.07 -13.64 1.74
C ALA A 128 19.02 -14.75 1.52
N ALA A 129 18.02 -14.77 2.39
CA ALA A 129 16.87 -15.64 2.21
C ALA A 129 16.12 -15.33 0.91
N TRP A 130 15.52 -16.32 0.32
CA TRP A 130 14.58 -16.13 -0.76
C TRP A 130 13.29 -15.48 -0.22
N ASN A 131 12.71 -14.61 -1.03
CA ASN A 131 11.40 -14.03 -0.77
C ASN A 131 10.36 -14.73 -1.63
N GLU A 132 9.10 -14.64 -1.26
CA GLU A 132 7.99 -15.15 -2.05
C GLU A 132 7.27 -14.03 -2.78
N LEU A 133 6.81 -14.31 -4.00
CA LEU A 133 5.89 -13.47 -4.76
C LEU A 133 4.76 -14.34 -5.27
N GLY A 134 3.54 -13.96 -4.99
CA GLY A 134 2.36 -14.76 -5.33
C GLY A 134 1.22 -13.95 -5.93
N THR A 135 0.25 -14.68 -6.46
CA THR A 135 -1.02 -14.14 -6.92
C THR A 135 -2.13 -15.17 -6.77
N MET A 136 -3.35 -14.68 -6.54
CA MET A 136 -4.56 -15.52 -6.60
C MET A 136 -5.27 -15.30 -7.93
N PHE A 137 -5.90 -16.35 -8.45
CA PHE A 137 -6.72 -16.27 -9.66
C PHE A 137 -7.81 -17.34 -9.67
N THR A 138 -8.86 -17.10 -10.44
CA THR A 138 -9.98 -18.03 -10.61
C THR A 138 -10.03 -18.55 -12.03
N VAL A 139 -10.25 -19.86 -12.16
CA VAL A 139 -10.52 -20.56 -13.41
C VAL A 139 -12.00 -20.93 -13.40
N THR A 140 -12.76 -20.44 -14.37
CA THR A 140 -14.23 -20.66 -14.45
C THR A 140 -14.61 -21.93 -15.17
N GLU A 141 -13.74 -22.43 -16.05
CA GLU A 141 -13.90 -23.68 -16.80
C GLU A 141 -12.54 -24.35 -16.96
N PRO A 142 -12.46 -25.68 -17.16
CA PRO A 142 -11.19 -26.36 -17.33
C PRO A 142 -10.36 -25.75 -18.46
N THR A 143 -9.15 -25.30 -18.14
CA THR A 143 -8.25 -24.67 -19.12
C THR A 143 -6.79 -24.79 -18.70
N THR A 144 -5.89 -24.70 -19.66
CA THR A 144 -4.46 -24.53 -19.39
C THR A 144 -4.17 -23.08 -19.00
N VAL A 145 -3.27 -22.88 -18.05
CA VAL A 145 -2.92 -21.56 -17.52
C VAL A 145 -1.44 -21.28 -17.78
N THR A 146 -1.16 -20.10 -18.31
CA THR A 146 0.21 -19.59 -18.45
C THR A 146 0.51 -18.64 -17.29
N ILE A 147 1.59 -18.91 -16.58
CA ILE A 147 2.12 -18.04 -15.53
C ILE A 147 3.35 -17.35 -16.11
N SER A 148 3.38 -16.04 -16.00
CA SER A 148 4.46 -15.17 -16.48
C SER A 148 5.10 -14.44 -15.30
N LEU A 149 6.41 -14.54 -15.18
CA LEU A 149 7.23 -13.83 -14.22
C LEU A 149 7.88 -12.65 -14.94
N VAL A 150 7.59 -11.45 -14.47
CA VAL A 150 7.93 -10.21 -15.17
C VAL A 150 8.92 -9.40 -14.37
N GLN A 151 9.93 -8.88 -15.04
CA GLN A 151 10.83 -7.88 -14.51
C GLN A 151 10.75 -6.63 -15.40
N ASN A 152 10.36 -5.51 -14.81
CA ASN A 152 10.34 -4.22 -15.47
C ASN A 152 11.49 -3.37 -14.90
N MET A 153 12.58 -3.28 -15.60
CA MET A 153 13.71 -2.46 -15.18
C MET A 153 13.57 -1.03 -15.73
N ARG A 154 13.60 -0.06 -14.84
CA ARG A 154 13.41 1.37 -15.14
C ARG A 154 14.62 2.21 -14.74
N ASN A 155 15.81 1.69 -14.97
CA ASN A 155 17.00 2.36 -14.45
C ASN A 155 18.20 2.34 -15.36
N ASN A 156 19.09 3.31 -15.15
CA ASN A 156 20.42 3.37 -15.72
C ASN A 156 21.44 2.56 -14.89
N GLY A 157 21.04 1.41 -14.39
CA GLY A 157 21.86 0.55 -13.58
C GLY A 157 21.79 -0.90 -14.03
N ARG A 158 22.34 -1.76 -13.21
CA ARG A 158 22.21 -3.20 -13.33
C ARG A 158 21.12 -3.66 -12.39
N SER A 159 20.30 -4.60 -12.80
CA SER A 159 19.45 -5.37 -11.89
C SER A 159 19.62 -6.86 -12.12
N ASP A 160 19.62 -7.61 -11.03
CA ASP A 160 19.75 -9.04 -10.99
C ASP A 160 18.49 -9.62 -10.36
N ILE A 161 17.96 -10.67 -10.95
CA ILE A 161 16.85 -11.44 -10.40
C ILE A 161 17.10 -12.93 -10.56
N ALA A 162 16.80 -13.68 -9.50
CA ALA A 162 16.73 -15.12 -9.53
C ALA A 162 15.32 -15.58 -9.17
N TRP A 163 14.81 -16.57 -9.90
CA TRP A 163 13.52 -17.22 -9.69
C TRP A 163 13.71 -18.70 -9.46
N ASP A 164 12.97 -19.25 -8.49
CA ASP A 164 13.02 -20.68 -8.20
C ASP A 164 11.68 -21.17 -7.66
N ASN A 165 11.46 -22.48 -7.66
CA ASN A 165 10.40 -23.15 -6.93
C ASN A 165 8.99 -22.56 -7.17
N LEU A 166 8.54 -22.48 -8.45
CA LEU A 166 7.18 -22.10 -8.76
C LEU A 166 6.21 -23.19 -8.29
N ARG A 167 5.29 -22.80 -7.40
CA ARG A 167 4.26 -23.67 -6.82
C ARG A 167 2.87 -23.18 -7.20
N LEU A 168 1.97 -24.12 -7.44
CA LEU A 168 0.58 -23.84 -7.75
C LEU A 168 -0.32 -24.65 -6.83
N TYR A 169 -1.16 -23.99 -6.08
CA TYR A 169 -2.09 -24.59 -5.14
C TYR A 169 -3.53 -24.30 -5.56
N GLN A 170 -4.38 -25.32 -5.55
CA GLN A 170 -5.82 -25.13 -5.57
C GLN A 170 -6.28 -24.81 -4.14
N ILE A 171 -7.07 -23.76 -4.01
CA ILE A 171 -7.56 -23.29 -2.70
C ILE A 171 -8.82 -24.07 -2.35
N GLU A 172 -8.66 -25.09 -1.52
CA GLU A 172 -9.75 -25.97 -1.10
C GLU A 172 -9.69 -26.24 0.41
N ASN A 173 -10.84 -26.33 1.05
CA ASN A 173 -10.96 -26.72 2.44
C ASN A 173 -10.12 -25.86 3.40
N VAL A 174 -9.97 -24.58 3.10
CA VAL A 174 -9.31 -23.59 3.97
C VAL A 174 -10.30 -23.12 5.03
N SER A 175 -9.84 -23.02 6.28
CA SER A 175 -10.62 -22.55 7.43
C SER A 175 -9.68 -22.00 8.49
N GLU A 176 -10.20 -21.38 9.54
CA GLU A 176 -9.41 -20.92 10.69
C GLU A 176 -8.57 -22.04 11.34
N ASN A 177 -9.08 -23.26 11.36
CA ASN A 177 -8.35 -24.44 11.89
C ASN A 177 -7.36 -25.03 10.90
N LYS A 178 -7.43 -24.64 9.63
CA LYS A 178 -6.55 -25.06 8.55
C LYS A 178 -6.27 -23.86 7.64
N PRO A 179 -5.56 -22.84 8.14
CA PRO A 179 -5.25 -21.65 7.37
C PRO A 179 -4.28 -21.96 6.22
N MET A 180 -4.32 -21.15 5.20
CA MET A 180 -3.36 -21.20 4.09
C MET A 180 -2.44 -20.00 4.17
N ASP A 181 -1.12 -20.25 4.21
CA ASP A 181 -0.13 -19.17 4.09
C ASP A 181 -0.12 -18.64 2.67
N VAL A 182 -0.39 -17.36 2.57
CA VAL A 182 -0.43 -16.61 1.30
C VAL A 182 0.44 -15.35 1.40
N SER A 183 1.47 -15.40 2.22
CA SER A 183 2.37 -14.27 2.49
C SER A 183 3.07 -13.76 1.24
N GLY A 184 3.22 -14.56 0.20
CA GLY A 184 3.72 -14.13 -1.11
C GLY A 184 2.87 -13.07 -1.80
N LEU A 185 1.63 -12.84 -1.36
CA LEU A 185 0.79 -11.74 -1.82
C LEU A 185 1.22 -10.37 -1.25
N ILE A 186 2.01 -10.36 -0.18
CA ILE A 186 2.56 -9.11 0.38
C ILE A 186 3.76 -8.69 -0.48
N THR A 187 3.53 -7.76 -1.38
CA THR A 187 4.54 -7.35 -2.37
C THR A 187 5.66 -6.45 -1.82
N THR A 188 5.57 -6.07 -0.56
CA THR A 188 6.57 -5.24 0.16
C THR A 188 7.30 -6.04 1.26
N SER A 189 7.34 -7.36 1.15
CA SER A 189 7.84 -8.26 2.21
C SER A 189 9.34 -8.15 2.49
N ASN A 190 10.13 -7.56 1.60
CA ASN A 190 11.57 -7.51 1.74
C ASN A 190 12.10 -6.37 2.64
N TYR A 191 11.31 -5.36 2.97
CA TYR A 191 11.64 -4.22 3.85
C TYR A 191 12.91 -3.44 3.50
N TYR A 192 13.44 -3.59 2.28
CA TYR A 192 14.61 -2.84 1.82
C TYR A 192 14.26 -1.50 1.17
N ALA A 193 12.99 -1.23 0.97
CA ALA A 193 12.49 0.01 0.40
C ALA A 193 11.10 0.35 0.98
N LEU A 194 10.69 1.61 0.84
CA LEU A 194 9.32 2.05 1.19
C LEU A 194 8.35 1.94 0.02
N GLY A 195 8.80 1.50 -1.14
CA GLY A 195 7.93 1.28 -2.30
C GLY A 195 6.79 0.32 -1.97
N GLY A 196 5.56 0.67 -2.37
CA GLY A 196 4.35 -0.08 -2.04
C GLY A 196 3.78 0.19 -0.64
N TRP A 197 4.45 0.99 0.19
CA TRP A 197 3.89 1.52 1.42
C TRP A 197 3.34 2.93 1.20
N ASN A 198 2.09 3.16 1.61
CA ASN A 198 1.49 4.49 1.68
C ASN A 198 1.73 5.06 3.09
N ILE A 199 2.20 6.32 3.14
CA ILE A 199 2.53 7.00 4.40
C ILE A 199 1.73 8.29 4.46
N GLU A 200 0.93 8.42 5.51
CA GLU A 200 0.13 9.59 5.81
C GLU A 200 0.50 10.14 7.18
N GLY A 201 0.57 11.45 7.31
CA GLY A 201 0.91 12.14 8.56
C GLY A 201 2.35 12.61 8.65
N GLY A 202 2.70 13.19 9.79
CA GLY A 202 3.86 14.06 9.98
C GLY A 202 5.19 13.39 10.30
N ASN A 203 5.32 12.08 10.20
CA ASN A 203 6.53 11.37 10.61
C ASN A 203 7.41 10.97 9.44
N THR A 204 8.67 10.68 9.74
CA THR A 204 9.68 10.25 8.79
C THR A 204 9.90 8.74 8.86
N PHE A 205 8.96 7.97 8.34
CA PHE A 205 9.22 6.54 8.15
C PHE A 205 10.39 6.32 7.21
N GLN A 206 11.28 5.42 7.61
CA GLN A 206 12.49 5.11 6.84
C GLN A 206 12.85 3.63 7.00
N VAL A 207 13.58 3.13 6.02
CA VAL A 207 14.21 1.81 6.11
C VAL A 207 15.47 1.92 6.97
N ASN A 208 15.61 1.02 7.94
CA ASN A 208 16.82 0.88 8.73
C ASN A 208 17.52 -0.44 8.43
N THR A 209 18.77 -0.36 7.99
CA THR A 209 19.61 -1.51 7.63
C THR A 209 20.88 -1.60 8.47
N TRP A 210 21.15 -0.63 9.34
CA TRP A 210 22.42 -0.48 10.06
C TRP A 210 22.30 -0.56 11.58
N SER A 211 21.10 -0.73 12.10
CA SER A 211 20.90 -0.91 13.53
C SER A 211 21.36 -2.30 13.98
N THR A 212 22.05 -2.34 15.12
CA THR A 212 22.44 -3.60 15.78
C THR A 212 21.26 -4.42 16.30
N GLU A 213 20.06 -3.88 16.24
CA GLU A 213 18.83 -4.49 16.72
C GLU A 213 18.11 -5.31 15.66
N GLY A 214 18.59 -5.31 14.41
CA GLY A 214 18.13 -6.21 13.37
C GLY A 214 18.79 -7.56 13.49
N GLU A 215 18.05 -8.62 13.20
CA GLU A 215 18.64 -9.95 12.96
C GLU A 215 19.53 -9.88 11.73
N LYS A 216 20.65 -10.56 11.73
CA LYS A 216 21.49 -10.67 10.54
C LYS A 216 20.88 -11.68 9.57
N ASP A 217 20.77 -11.29 8.30
CA ASP A 217 20.48 -12.23 7.24
C ASP A 217 21.67 -13.18 6.99
N GLY A 218 21.47 -14.17 6.12
CA GLY A 218 22.51 -15.13 5.78
C GLY A 218 23.77 -14.51 5.13
N SER A 219 23.72 -13.26 4.69
CA SER A 219 24.88 -12.52 4.17
C SER A 219 25.69 -11.82 5.26
N GLY A 220 25.25 -11.89 6.52
CA GLY A 220 25.82 -11.17 7.63
C GLY A 220 25.35 -9.71 7.73
N MET A 221 24.44 -9.27 6.84
CA MET A 221 23.81 -7.96 6.88
C MET A 221 22.66 -7.95 7.86
N THR A 222 22.41 -6.81 8.46
CA THR A 222 21.24 -6.62 9.33
C THR A 222 19.96 -6.73 8.50
N THR A 223 19.03 -7.57 8.94
CA THR A 223 17.71 -7.67 8.33
C THR A 223 17.02 -6.30 8.42
N PRO A 224 16.59 -5.73 7.29
CA PRO A 224 16.00 -4.41 7.30
C PRO A 224 14.65 -4.42 8.02
N PHE A 225 14.30 -3.26 8.54
CA PHE A 225 12.99 -2.98 9.10
C PHE A 225 12.58 -1.56 8.78
N ILE A 226 11.30 -1.29 8.78
CA ILE A 226 10.77 0.06 8.63
C ILE A 226 10.57 0.65 10.03
N GLN A 227 10.95 1.90 10.19
CA GLN A 227 10.85 2.60 11.46
C GLN A 227 10.44 4.05 11.29
N ASP A 228 9.85 4.60 12.36
CA ASP A 228 9.83 6.02 12.65
C ASP A 228 10.48 6.27 14.00
N HIS A 229 11.56 7.08 14.01
CA HIS A 229 12.33 7.39 15.20
C HIS A 229 12.58 8.90 15.28
N VAL A 230 11.97 9.56 16.25
CA VAL A 230 11.96 11.03 16.36
C VAL A 230 12.87 11.57 17.48
N GLY A 231 13.76 10.75 17.99
CA GLY A 231 14.65 11.09 19.10
C GLY A 231 13.94 11.08 20.46
N LYS A 232 14.67 10.71 21.50
CA LYS A 232 14.13 10.34 22.82
C LYS A 232 13.34 11.43 23.54
N GLU A 233 13.60 12.70 23.25
CA GLU A 233 12.91 13.83 23.90
C GLU A 233 11.59 14.21 23.22
N ASN A 234 11.28 13.58 22.09
CA ASN A 234 10.08 13.82 21.31
C ASN A 234 9.06 12.70 21.46
N LYS A 235 7.88 12.92 20.91
CA LYS A 235 6.86 11.88 20.77
C LYS A 235 6.57 11.67 19.30
N ALA A 236 6.31 10.42 18.92
CA ALA A 236 5.87 10.09 17.56
C ALA A 236 4.59 10.85 17.23
N ALA A 237 4.55 11.52 16.08
CA ALA A 237 3.37 12.23 15.62
C ALA A 237 2.31 11.25 15.11
N ASN A 238 1.07 11.73 15.00
CA ASN A 238 0.02 10.93 14.37
C ASN A 238 0.38 10.62 12.92
N ALA A 239 0.36 9.37 12.58
CA ALA A 239 0.70 8.87 11.25
C ALA A 239 0.07 7.51 10.97
N THR A 240 -0.07 7.20 9.69
CA THR A 240 -0.44 5.87 9.22
C THR A 240 0.56 5.42 8.17
N ILE A 241 1.03 4.20 8.28
CA ILE A 241 1.78 3.53 7.22
C ILE A 241 1.03 2.26 6.85
N SER A 242 0.70 2.11 5.58
CA SER A 242 -0.15 1.04 5.08
C SER A 242 0.37 0.39 3.81
N HIS A 243 -0.03 -0.84 3.60
CA HIS A 243 0.16 -1.60 2.38
C HIS A 243 -1.18 -2.17 1.94
N THR A 244 -1.46 -2.11 0.63
CA THR A 244 -2.68 -2.65 0.04
C THR A 244 -2.35 -3.84 -0.84
N VAL A 245 -3.03 -4.95 -0.60
CA VAL A 245 -2.99 -6.16 -1.42
C VAL A 245 -4.30 -6.22 -2.22
N ASN A 246 -4.18 -6.37 -3.52
CA ASN A 246 -5.31 -6.43 -4.45
C ASN A 246 -5.48 -7.84 -5.01
N HIS A 247 -6.61 -8.07 -5.69
CA HIS A 247 -6.93 -9.32 -6.38
C HIS A 247 -7.05 -10.55 -5.44
N LEU A 248 -7.43 -10.30 -4.20
CA LEU A 248 -7.71 -11.35 -3.24
C LEU A 248 -9.08 -11.96 -3.50
N ILE A 249 -9.23 -13.24 -3.16
CA ILE A 249 -10.56 -13.86 -3.11
C ILE A 249 -11.31 -13.40 -1.87
N PRO A 250 -12.63 -13.27 -1.91
CA PRO A 250 -13.42 -12.90 -0.71
C PRO A 250 -13.20 -13.88 0.44
N GLY A 251 -13.16 -13.35 1.66
CA GLY A 251 -13.02 -14.15 2.86
C GLY A 251 -12.30 -13.45 4.00
N ILE A 252 -11.93 -14.19 5.01
CA ILE A 252 -11.21 -13.70 6.18
C ILE A 252 -9.70 -13.89 5.97
N TYR A 253 -8.95 -12.85 6.21
CA TYR A 253 -7.51 -12.84 6.20
C TYR A 253 -6.94 -12.46 7.56
N GLU A 254 -5.87 -13.13 7.95
CA GLU A 254 -5.13 -12.80 9.17
C GLU A 254 -3.77 -12.22 8.77
N VAL A 255 -3.52 -11.00 9.21
CA VAL A 255 -2.22 -10.33 9.09
C VAL A 255 -1.49 -10.45 10.41
N SER A 256 -0.26 -10.91 10.37
CA SER A 256 0.63 -10.88 11.52
C SER A 256 1.93 -10.16 11.18
N GLY A 257 2.55 -9.49 12.15
CA GLY A 257 3.79 -8.78 11.96
C GLY A 257 4.59 -8.64 13.24
N LEU A 258 5.90 -8.50 13.09
CA LEU A 258 6.79 -8.17 14.19
C LEU A 258 6.79 -6.65 14.36
N ILE A 259 6.31 -6.15 15.51
CA ILE A 259 6.24 -4.73 15.82
C ILE A 259 6.97 -4.48 17.13
N ARG A 260 7.72 -3.38 17.18
CA ARG A 260 8.38 -2.88 18.38
C ARG A 260 8.03 -1.42 18.57
N VAL A 261 7.66 -1.08 19.79
CA VAL A 261 7.40 0.30 20.21
C VAL A 261 8.26 0.61 21.42
N LEU A 262 8.98 1.73 21.41
CA LEU A 262 9.93 2.09 22.44
C LEU A 262 9.78 3.56 22.85
N ASN A 263 9.73 3.79 24.16
CA ASN A 263 9.94 5.08 24.77
C ASN A 263 11.36 5.12 25.38
N GLU A 264 12.32 5.67 24.64
CA GLU A 264 13.73 5.73 25.06
C GLU A 264 13.95 6.64 26.28
N ALA A 265 13.07 7.60 26.51
CA ALA A 265 13.12 8.44 27.71
C ALA A 265 12.72 7.68 28.98
N GLY A 266 12.15 6.47 28.84
CA GLY A 266 11.60 5.71 29.95
C GLY A 266 10.25 6.26 30.43
N GLY A 267 9.74 5.73 31.52
CA GLY A 267 8.46 6.13 32.10
C GLY A 267 7.34 5.14 31.81
N ASP A 268 6.18 5.64 31.38
CA ASP A 268 5.00 4.84 31.19
C ASP A 268 5.13 3.80 30.05
N THR A 269 4.37 2.73 30.16
CA THR A 269 4.24 1.72 29.09
C THR A 269 3.83 2.40 27.77
N PRO A 270 4.51 2.11 26.66
CA PRO A 270 4.14 2.67 25.37
C PRO A 270 2.67 2.44 24.99
N SER A 271 2.06 3.47 24.42
CA SER A 271 0.67 3.44 23.96
C SER A 271 0.52 4.28 22.68
N GLY A 272 -0.49 3.98 21.86
CA GLY A 272 -0.80 4.77 20.67
C GLY A 272 -0.31 4.16 19.36
N ALA A 273 0.12 2.89 19.33
CA ALA A 273 0.36 2.15 18.10
C ALA A 273 -0.69 1.03 17.93
N THR A 274 -1.28 0.94 16.74
CA THR A 274 -2.30 -0.05 16.39
C THR A 274 -1.92 -0.74 15.09
N LEU A 275 -1.94 -2.07 15.07
CA LEU A 275 -1.95 -2.86 13.85
C LEU A 275 -3.40 -2.97 13.37
N TYR A 276 -3.66 -2.73 12.09
CA TYR A 276 -5.00 -2.86 11.51
C TYR A 276 -4.97 -3.62 10.20
N ALA A 277 -6.11 -4.19 9.82
CA ALA A 277 -6.36 -4.83 8.52
C ALA A 277 -7.85 -4.62 8.18
N ASN A 278 -8.12 -3.82 7.13
CA ASN A 278 -9.46 -3.33 6.82
C ASN A 278 -10.16 -2.81 8.11
N GLU A 279 -11.32 -3.37 8.49
CA GLU A 279 -12.07 -3.01 9.70
C GLU A 279 -11.43 -3.52 11.00
N GLY A 280 -10.59 -4.53 10.92
CA GLY A 280 -9.96 -5.14 12.08
C GLY A 280 -8.82 -4.32 12.66
N SER A 281 -8.72 -4.28 13.97
CA SER A 281 -7.60 -3.60 14.64
C SER A 281 -7.18 -4.28 15.93
N THR A 282 -5.89 -4.16 16.25
CA THR A 282 -5.32 -4.65 17.51
C THR A 282 -4.29 -3.68 18.06
N ASN A 283 -4.30 -3.46 19.39
CA ASN A 283 -3.32 -2.59 20.02
C ASN A 283 -1.92 -3.24 19.94
N ALA A 284 -1.01 -2.61 19.21
CA ALA A 284 0.37 -3.08 19.02
C ALA A 284 1.30 -2.70 20.19
N CYS A 285 0.77 -2.05 21.21
CA CYS A 285 1.48 -1.73 22.45
C CYS A 285 0.98 -2.56 23.62
N ASN A 286 0.12 -3.55 23.40
CA ASN A 286 -0.49 -4.31 24.48
C ASN A 286 0.39 -5.49 24.91
N GLY A 287 0.91 -5.43 26.13
CA GLY A 287 1.68 -6.52 26.72
C GLY A 287 3.21 -6.37 26.63
N ASN A 288 3.89 -7.44 26.98
CA ASN A 288 5.35 -7.49 27.19
C ASN A 288 6.22 -7.15 25.97
N PRO A 289 5.82 -7.34 24.71
CA PRO A 289 6.66 -6.93 23.58
C PRO A 289 6.89 -5.43 23.50
N CYS A 290 5.96 -4.60 23.96
CA CYS A 290 6.13 -3.14 23.94
C CYS A 290 7.06 -2.59 25.03
N THR A 291 7.54 -3.43 25.94
CA THR A 291 8.48 -3.00 26.96
C THR A 291 9.91 -3.09 26.45
N ASN A 292 10.56 -1.94 26.35
CA ASN A 292 12.02 -1.83 26.16
C ASN A 292 12.62 -2.46 24.90
N GLY A 293 11.98 -2.27 23.76
CA GLY A 293 12.61 -2.52 22.47
C GLY A 293 12.62 -3.98 22.02
N VAL A 294 11.77 -4.82 22.56
CA VAL A 294 11.60 -6.20 22.08
C VAL A 294 10.52 -6.24 21.01
N TYR A 295 10.80 -6.91 19.89
CA TYR A 295 9.77 -7.21 18.88
C TYR A 295 8.75 -8.20 19.42
N GLY A 296 7.49 -7.86 19.30
CA GLY A 296 6.38 -8.77 19.56
C GLY A 296 5.66 -9.13 18.27
N THR A 297 5.08 -10.33 18.23
CA THR A 297 4.16 -10.71 17.17
C THR A 297 2.77 -10.21 17.51
N TYR A 298 2.21 -9.43 16.60
CA TYR A 298 0.83 -8.95 16.68
C TYR A 298 0.06 -9.48 15.49
N THR A 299 -1.20 -9.78 15.73
CA THR A 299 -2.08 -10.41 14.75
C THR A 299 -3.42 -9.68 14.70
N VAL A 300 -3.95 -9.48 13.50
CA VAL A 300 -5.26 -8.90 13.27
C VAL A 300 -5.96 -9.61 12.12
N LYS A 301 -7.29 -9.74 12.18
CA LYS A 301 -8.10 -10.27 11.09
C LYS A 301 -8.80 -9.12 10.39
N GLY A 302 -8.88 -9.21 9.06
CA GLY A 302 -9.66 -8.32 8.21
C GLY A 302 -10.51 -9.12 7.24
N THR A 303 -11.67 -8.57 6.89
CA THR A 303 -12.56 -9.17 5.90
C THR A 303 -12.27 -8.57 4.53
N VAL A 304 -12.14 -9.44 3.52
CA VAL A 304 -12.03 -9.06 2.11
C VAL A 304 -13.36 -9.36 1.43
N GLY A 305 -13.95 -8.35 0.83
CA GLY A 305 -15.16 -8.46 0.03
C GLY A 305 -14.88 -8.82 -1.43
N THR A 306 -15.89 -8.62 -2.28
CA THR A 306 -15.80 -8.88 -3.73
C THR A 306 -14.90 -7.88 -4.47
N ASP A 307 -14.52 -6.77 -3.84
CA ASP A 307 -13.51 -5.83 -4.32
C ASP A 307 -12.09 -6.44 -4.33
N GLY A 308 -11.89 -7.52 -3.55
CA GLY A 308 -10.62 -8.22 -3.49
C GLY A 308 -9.48 -7.42 -2.87
N VAL A 309 -9.79 -6.46 -1.97
CA VAL A 309 -8.82 -5.53 -1.40
C VAL A 309 -8.63 -5.74 0.08
N LEU A 310 -7.37 -5.85 0.50
CA LEU A 310 -6.96 -5.81 1.91
C LEU A 310 -5.94 -4.71 2.12
N THR A 311 -6.27 -3.72 2.92
CA THR A 311 -5.33 -2.71 3.39
C THR A 311 -4.97 -2.96 4.84
N PHE A 312 -3.70 -3.11 5.12
CA PHE A 312 -3.20 -3.30 6.47
C PHE A 312 -2.00 -2.40 6.76
N GLY A 313 -1.73 -2.18 8.04
CA GLY A 313 -0.61 -1.32 8.41
C GLY A 313 -0.57 -0.98 9.88
N ILE A 314 0.22 0.06 10.18
CA ILE A 314 0.37 0.58 11.54
C ILE A 314 -0.16 2.01 11.57
N LYS A 315 -1.07 2.26 12.50
CA LYS A 315 -1.56 3.59 12.84
C LYS A 315 -0.94 4.03 14.16
N VAL A 316 -0.33 5.22 14.15
CA VAL A 316 0.18 5.90 15.33
C VAL A 316 -0.76 7.06 15.66
N ALA A 317 -1.30 7.07 16.87
CA ALA A 317 -2.21 8.12 17.32
C ALA A 317 -2.01 8.40 18.81
N ASN A 318 -1.84 9.67 19.18
CA ASN A 318 -1.64 10.11 20.57
C ASN A 318 -0.53 9.32 21.30
N ALA A 319 0.59 9.09 20.61
CA ALA A 319 1.69 8.30 21.09
C ALA A 319 2.37 8.91 22.33
N ASN A 320 2.72 8.07 23.30
CA ASN A 320 3.60 8.45 24.40
C ASN A 320 5.04 7.92 24.23
N PHE A 321 5.37 7.41 23.05
CA PHE A 321 6.66 6.87 22.66
C PHE A 321 7.32 7.71 21.57
N ASN A 322 8.60 7.45 21.29
CA ASN A 322 9.38 8.14 20.26
C ASN A 322 9.89 7.23 19.14
N TRP A 323 9.70 5.91 19.26
CA TRP A 323 10.19 4.95 18.27
C TRP A 323 9.17 3.83 18.04
N VAL A 324 8.75 3.65 16.80
CA VAL A 324 8.00 2.48 16.32
C VAL A 324 8.76 1.85 15.17
N SER A 325 8.83 0.53 15.13
CA SER A 325 9.45 -0.22 14.04
C SER A 325 8.72 -1.53 13.81
N PHE A 326 8.78 -2.01 12.57
CA PHE A 326 8.12 -3.25 12.18
C PHE A 326 8.85 -3.96 11.05
N LYS A 327 8.63 -5.28 10.97
CA LYS A 327 9.13 -6.17 9.93
C LYS A 327 8.32 -7.48 9.87
N ASN A 328 8.62 -8.31 8.87
CA ASN A 328 8.14 -9.69 8.77
C ASN A 328 6.62 -9.84 8.83
N PHE A 329 5.88 -9.02 8.08
CA PHE A 329 4.46 -9.26 7.92
C PHE A 329 4.20 -10.58 7.19
N LYS A 330 3.19 -11.30 7.65
CA LYS A 330 2.67 -12.52 7.05
C LYS A 330 1.17 -12.38 6.83
N LEU A 331 0.69 -13.11 5.85
CA LEU A 331 -0.72 -13.14 5.48
C LEU A 331 -1.20 -14.58 5.41
N GLN A 332 -2.30 -14.87 6.10
CA GLN A 332 -2.97 -16.16 6.04
C GLN A 332 -4.41 -15.97 5.55
N TYR A 333 -4.83 -16.78 4.62
CA TYR A 333 -6.22 -16.92 4.25
C TYR A 333 -6.89 -17.93 5.17
N LEU A 334 -7.98 -17.55 5.82
CA LEU A 334 -8.71 -18.34 6.81
C LEU A 334 -9.99 -18.97 6.24
N GLY A 335 -10.25 -18.80 4.95
CA GLY A 335 -11.45 -19.30 4.29
C GLY A 335 -12.52 -18.23 4.06
N ALA A 336 -13.62 -18.62 3.46
CA ALA A 336 -14.76 -17.75 3.25
C ALA A 336 -15.33 -17.26 4.59
N ALA A 337 -15.76 -16.00 4.63
CA ALA A 337 -16.42 -15.46 5.81
C ALA A 337 -17.79 -16.12 6.03
N SER A 338 -18.14 -16.40 7.26
CA SER A 338 -19.50 -16.86 7.57
C SER A 338 -20.52 -15.74 7.36
N ILE A 339 -21.80 -16.11 7.20
CA ILE A 339 -22.88 -15.12 7.08
C ILE A 339 -22.93 -14.20 8.32
N GLU A 340 -22.70 -14.72 9.50
CA GLU A 340 -22.63 -13.96 10.74
C GLU A 340 -21.47 -12.97 10.76
N GLN A 341 -20.32 -13.37 10.28
CA GLN A 341 -19.13 -12.50 10.15
C GLN A 341 -19.39 -11.38 9.14
N LEU A 342 -19.93 -11.71 7.96
CA LEU A 342 -20.29 -10.73 6.94
C LEU A 342 -21.34 -9.72 7.44
N GLN A 343 -22.33 -10.18 8.20
CA GLN A 343 -23.33 -9.29 8.83
C GLN A 343 -22.70 -8.35 9.87
N ALA A 344 -21.75 -8.85 10.66
CA ALA A 344 -21.03 -8.03 11.62
C ALA A 344 -20.19 -6.94 10.91
N THR A 345 -19.41 -7.32 9.89
CA THR A 345 -18.63 -6.39 9.06
C THR A 345 -19.52 -5.34 8.38
N LEU A 346 -20.66 -5.78 7.81
CA LEU A 346 -21.62 -4.87 7.19
C LEU A 346 -22.14 -3.82 8.16
N LYS A 347 -22.48 -4.23 9.37
CA LYS A 347 -22.96 -3.32 10.42
C LYS A 347 -21.91 -2.28 10.79
N GLU A 348 -20.65 -2.70 10.95
CA GLU A 348 -19.54 -1.78 11.24
C GLU A 348 -19.33 -0.78 10.11
N LYS A 349 -19.36 -1.23 8.85
CA LYS A 349 -19.23 -0.37 7.67
C LYS A 349 -20.38 0.63 7.54
N ILE A 350 -21.60 0.26 7.89
CA ILE A 350 -22.75 1.18 7.94
C ILE A 350 -22.51 2.29 8.97
N GLU A 351 -22.06 1.95 10.17
CA GLU A 351 -21.77 2.95 11.22
C GLU A 351 -20.61 3.86 10.82
N GLU A 352 -19.56 3.32 10.19
CA GLU A 352 -18.45 4.10 9.63
C GLU A 352 -18.96 5.09 8.57
N ALA A 353 -19.74 4.63 7.59
CA ALA A 353 -20.29 5.45 6.53
C ALA A 353 -21.17 6.60 7.05
N LYS A 354 -21.96 6.36 8.08
CA LYS A 354 -22.82 7.40 8.71
C LYS A 354 -22.01 8.59 9.23
N ALA A 355 -20.77 8.38 9.67
CA ALA A 355 -19.93 9.46 10.19
C ALA A 355 -19.53 10.47 9.10
N TYR A 356 -19.55 10.10 7.82
CA TYR A 356 -19.20 10.98 6.70
C TYR A 356 -20.37 11.82 6.17
N VAL A 357 -21.63 11.36 6.35
CA VAL A 357 -22.80 11.95 5.71
C VAL A 357 -22.95 13.44 6.00
N GLU A 358 -22.72 13.87 7.25
CA GLU A 358 -22.87 15.27 7.66
C GLU A 358 -21.77 16.21 7.18
N ASN A 359 -20.59 15.64 6.84
CA ASN A 359 -19.40 16.42 6.50
C ASN A 359 -19.12 16.52 4.99
N CYS A 360 -19.79 15.69 4.19
CA CYS A 360 -19.64 15.63 2.74
C CYS A 360 -20.52 16.65 2.02
N PRO A 361 -20.15 17.09 0.79
CA PRO A 361 -21.08 17.71 -0.15
C PRO A 361 -22.34 16.85 -0.37
N LYS A 362 -23.47 17.47 -0.62
CA LYS A 362 -24.76 16.75 -0.72
C LYS A 362 -24.77 15.66 -1.80
N GLY A 363 -24.07 15.86 -2.92
CA GLY A 363 -23.93 14.85 -3.96
C GLY A 363 -23.21 13.62 -3.48
N ILE A 364 -22.10 13.78 -2.76
CA ILE A 364 -21.34 12.67 -2.15
C ILE A 364 -22.13 12.02 -1.02
N ALA A 365 -22.74 12.83 -0.14
CA ALA A 365 -23.62 12.34 0.93
C ALA A 365 -24.77 11.47 0.38
N ALA A 366 -25.30 11.79 -0.79
CA ALA A 366 -26.33 10.99 -1.46
C ALA A 366 -25.79 9.61 -1.88
N ILE A 367 -24.54 9.53 -2.37
CA ILE A 367 -23.87 8.26 -2.71
C ILE A 367 -23.65 7.43 -1.45
N VAL A 368 -23.15 8.04 -0.38
CA VAL A 368 -22.95 7.36 0.92
C VAL A 368 -24.29 6.84 1.47
N ASN A 369 -25.34 7.65 1.44
CA ASN A 369 -26.67 7.24 1.90
C ASN A 369 -27.28 6.12 1.04
N ALA A 370 -27.02 6.10 -0.28
CA ALA A 370 -27.44 5.03 -1.16
C ALA A 370 -26.76 3.69 -0.77
N ALA A 371 -25.46 3.74 -0.48
CA ALA A 371 -24.71 2.56 -0.01
C ALA A 371 -25.20 2.10 1.36
N ILE A 372 -25.48 3.00 2.32
CA ILE A 372 -26.09 2.67 3.61
C ILE A 372 -27.44 1.97 3.40
N THR A 373 -28.29 2.53 2.53
CA THR A 373 -29.60 1.95 2.21
C THR A 373 -29.48 0.55 1.60
N GLN A 374 -28.49 0.34 0.74
CA GLN A 374 -28.18 -1.00 0.19
C GLN A 374 -27.76 -1.95 1.30
N GLY A 375 -26.94 -1.50 2.24
CA GLY A 375 -26.50 -2.26 3.40
C GLY A 375 -27.69 -2.68 4.30
N ASP A 376 -28.54 -1.73 4.65
CA ASP A 376 -29.71 -1.97 5.51
C ASP A 376 -30.72 -2.98 4.88
N ASN A 377 -30.75 -3.10 3.55
CA ASN A 377 -31.62 -4.00 2.80
C ASN A 377 -30.94 -5.30 2.35
N ALA A 378 -29.67 -5.52 2.71
CA ALA A 378 -28.92 -6.69 2.27
C ALA A 378 -29.53 -7.99 2.82
N GLN A 379 -29.68 -8.98 1.94
CA GLN A 379 -30.17 -10.30 2.34
C GLN A 379 -29.05 -11.10 3.02
N PRO A 380 -29.34 -12.04 3.91
CA PRO A 380 -28.35 -12.86 4.60
C PRO A 380 -27.77 -13.95 3.67
N THR A 381 -27.23 -13.54 2.54
CA THR A 381 -26.51 -14.36 1.59
C THR A 381 -25.14 -13.77 1.37
N GLU A 382 -24.14 -14.61 1.13
CA GLU A 382 -22.76 -14.19 0.89
C GLU A 382 -22.68 -13.13 -0.22
N GLU A 383 -23.36 -13.35 -1.34
CA GLU A 383 -23.38 -12.43 -2.49
C GLU A 383 -23.94 -11.05 -2.12
N SER A 384 -25.10 -11.02 -1.43
CA SER A 384 -25.78 -9.77 -1.06
C SER A 384 -24.99 -8.98 -0.02
N LEU A 385 -24.44 -9.65 0.98
CA LEU A 385 -23.64 -9.01 2.04
C LEU A 385 -22.34 -8.46 1.49
N ASN A 386 -21.60 -9.23 0.67
CA ASN A 386 -20.37 -8.78 0.04
C ASN A 386 -20.61 -7.59 -0.91
N ALA A 387 -21.69 -7.61 -1.70
CA ALA A 387 -22.04 -6.49 -2.57
C ALA A 387 -22.33 -5.20 -1.78
N ALA A 388 -23.00 -5.31 -0.64
CA ALA A 388 -23.29 -4.18 0.23
C ALA A 388 -22.02 -3.64 0.92
N ILE A 389 -21.15 -4.52 1.42
CA ILE A 389 -19.86 -4.14 2.03
C ILE A 389 -18.98 -3.41 0.98
N ALA A 390 -18.90 -3.92 -0.24
CA ALA A 390 -18.13 -3.29 -1.31
C ALA A 390 -18.66 -1.90 -1.67
N ALA A 391 -19.99 -1.73 -1.77
CA ALA A 391 -20.61 -0.43 -2.04
C ALA A 391 -20.30 0.60 -0.94
N LEU A 392 -20.37 0.20 0.33
CA LEU A 392 -20.02 1.05 1.47
C LEU A 392 -18.54 1.41 1.47
N THR A 393 -17.66 0.46 1.21
CA THR A 393 -16.21 0.70 1.12
C THR A 393 -15.87 1.74 0.06
N GLN A 394 -16.48 1.64 -1.14
CA GLN A 394 -16.28 2.61 -2.21
C GLN A 394 -16.83 4.00 -1.85
N ALA A 395 -17.99 4.06 -1.21
CA ALA A 395 -18.61 5.31 -0.80
C ALA A 395 -17.80 6.02 0.30
N ILE A 396 -17.26 5.28 1.26
CA ILE A 396 -16.36 5.79 2.30
C ILE A 396 -15.06 6.33 1.67
N ALA A 397 -14.43 5.56 0.80
CA ALA A 397 -13.21 5.98 0.10
C ALA A 397 -13.40 7.28 -0.70
N LEU A 398 -14.54 7.43 -1.38
CA LEU A 398 -14.90 8.66 -2.08
C LEU A 398 -15.06 9.84 -1.10
N ALA A 399 -15.69 9.63 0.04
CA ALA A 399 -15.86 10.66 1.06
C ALA A 399 -14.50 11.11 1.64
N GLU A 400 -13.60 10.17 1.90
CA GLU A 400 -12.24 10.44 2.37
C GLU A 400 -11.41 11.19 1.34
N GLU A 401 -11.42 10.74 0.09
CA GLU A 401 -10.69 11.37 -1.03
C GLU A 401 -11.12 12.83 -1.22
N THR A 402 -12.40 13.11 -1.06
CA THR A 402 -12.97 14.45 -1.31
C THR A 402 -12.92 15.37 -0.10
N ALA A 403 -12.66 14.87 1.09
CA ALA A 403 -12.67 15.66 2.32
C ALA A 403 -11.67 16.84 2.31
N PRO A 404 -10.40 16.70 1.87
CA PRO A 404 -9.46 17.82 1.85
C PRO A 404 -9.90 18.95 0.90
N ALA A 405 -10.42 18.61 -0.28
CA ALA A 405 -10.92 19.58 -1.24
C ALA A 405 -12.18 20.31 -0.70
N THR A 406 -13.04 19.58 -0.01
CA THR A 406 -14.24 20.13 0.65
C THR A 406 -13.86 21.15 1.73
N GLU A 407 -12.88 20.87 2.56
CA GLU A 407 -12.41 21.78 3.61
C GLU A 407 -11.69 23.01 3.02
N ALA A 408 -10.93 22.84 1.94
CA ALA A 408 -10.34 23.97 1.21
C ALA A 408 -11.41 24.91 0.66
N PHE A 409 -12.48 24.38 0.05
CA PHE A 409 -13.62 25.17 -0.41
C PHE A 409 -14.30 25.93 0.74
N LYS A 410 -14.58 25.26 1.87
CA LYS A 410 -15.23 25.89 3.04
C LYS A 410 -14.38 27.03 3.60
N THR A 411 -13.07 26.84 3.66
CA THR A 411 -12.12 27.87 4.11
C THR A 411 -12.15 29.07 3.18
N LEU A 412 -12.09 28.85 1.86
CA LEU A 412 -12.19 29.94 0.88
C LEU A 412 -13.55 30.65 0.94
N MET A 413 -14.65 29.90 1.08
CA MET A 413 -16.00 30.47 1.21
C MET A 413 -16.10 31.39 2.43
N ALA A 414 -15.56 30.95 3.59
CA ALA A 414 -15.55 31.81 4.79
C ALA A 414 -14.76 33.11 4.58
N THR A 415 -13.61 33.02 3.88
CA THR A 415 -12.82 34.21 3.49
C THR A 415 -13.62 35.14 2.58
N CYS A 416 -14.28 34.62 1.56
CA CYS A 416 -15.11 35.40 0.64
C CYS A 416 -16.28 36.08 1.36
N GLN A 417 -16.94 35.41 2.28
CA GLN A 417 -18.01 35.95 3.13
C GLN A 417 -17.49 37.11 4.01
N GLY A 418 -16.28 36.94 4.59
CA GLY A 418 -15.62 37.99 5.35
C GLY A 418 -15.37 39.23 4.50
N TYR A 419 -14.85 39.07 3.30
CA TYR A 419 -14.63 40.23 2.38
C TYR A 419 -15.93 40.90 1.98
N ALA A 420 -16.96 40.14 1.66
CA ALA A 420 -18.28 40.69 1.34
C ALA A 420 -18.91 41.48 2.51
N GLY A 421 -18.66 41.02 3.76
CA GLY A 421 -19.19 41.65 4.98
C GLY A 421 -18.46 42.91 5.43
N HIS A 422 -17.17 43.07 5.04
CA HIS A 422 -16.26 44.12 5.52
C HIS A 422 -15.65 44.95 4.39
N SER A 423 -16.45 45.36 3.43
CA SER A 423 -16.00 46.19 2.31
C SER A 423 -17.03 47.23 1.91
N SER A 424 -16.54 48.37 1.41
CA SER A 424 -17.36 49.32 0.67
C SER A 424 -17.24 49.06 -0.83
N ALA A 425 -18.30 48.54 -1.40
CA ALA A 425 -18.40 48.28 -2.83
C ALA A 425 -19.76 48.78 -3.32
N GLU A 426 -19.86 49.08 -4.61
CA GLU A 426 -21.15 49.38 -5.23
C GLU A 426 -22.11 48.18 -5.09
N GLU A 427 -23.39 48.46 -4.93
CA GLU A 427 -24.41 47.43 -4.69
C GLU A 427 -24.46 46.37 -5.79
N SER A 428 -24.24 46.76 -7.04
CA SER A 428 -24.15 45.84 -8.19
C SER A 428 -22.99 44.87 -8.08
N VAL A 429 -21.83 45.31 -7.57
CA VAL A 429 -20.62 44.47 -7.35
C VAL A 429 -20.87 43.51 -6.21
N LYS A 430 -21.47 43.96 -5.11
CA LYS A 430 -21.85 43.09 -3.98
C LYS A 430 -22.83 41.98 -4.41
N GLN A 431 -23.88 42.35 -5.15
CA GLN A 431 -24.88 41.40 -5.64
C GLN A 431 -24.27 40.37 -6.59
N ALA A 432 -23.38 40.79 -7.51
CA ALA A 432 -22.68 39.87 -8.40
C ALA A 432 -21.81 38.88 -7.62
N PHE A 433 -21.09 39.35 -6.62
CA PHE A 433 -20.26 38.49 -5.77
C PHE A 433 -21.07 37.51 -4.92
N GLN A 434 -22.16 37.97 -4.29
CA GLN A 434 -23.09 37.13 -3.55
C GLN A 434 -23.69 36.05 -4.44
N LYS A 435 -24.05 36.36 -5.67
CA LYS A 435 -24.55 35.41 -6.64
C LYS A 435 -23.46 34.36 -6.95
N ALA A 436 -22.22 34.76 -7.21
CA ALA A 436 -21.12 33.85 -7.51
C ALA A 436 -20.80 32.90 -6.33
N MET A 437 -20.82 33.38 -5.08
CA MET A 437 -20.71 32.56 -3.90
C MET A 437 -21.86 31.53 -3.80
N SER A 438 -23.08 31.94 -4.09
CA SER A 438 -24.25 31.06 -4.10
C SER A 438 -24.15 29.98 -5.19
N ASP A 439 -23.70 30.37 -6.40
CA ASP A 439 -23.51 29.45 -7.52
C ASP A 439 -22.39 28.43 -7.22
N ALA A 440 -21.27 28.87 -6.63
CA ALA A 440 -20.20 28.01 -6.23
C ALA A 440 -20.60 27.02 -5.11
N GLN A 441 -21.41 27.49 -4.13
CA GLN A 441 -21.97 26.61 -3.11
C GLN A 441 -22.91 25.56 -3.72
N ALA A 442 -23.74 25.94 -4.68
CA ALA A 442 -24.62 25.03 -5.37
C ALA A 442 -23.82 23.99 -6.19
N ALA A 443 -22.71 24.40 -6.81
CA ALA A 443 -21.80 23.49 -7.51
C ALA A 443 -21.11 22.51 -6.54
N LEU A 444 -20.63 22.97 -5.37
CA LEU A 444 -20.13 22.09 -4.32
C LEU A 444 -21.19 21.07 -3.86
N ASP A 445 -22.40 21.57 -3.59
CA ASP A 445 -23.50 20.72 -3.12
C ASP A 445 -23.85 19.62 -4.13
N ALA A 446 -23.71 19.91 -5.42
CA ALA A 446 -23.98 18.93 -6.49
C ALA A 446 -22.76 18.02 -6.83
N ALA A 447 -21.58 18.34 -6.31
CA ALA A 447 -20.36 17.61 -6.63
C ALA A 447 -20.42 16.14 -6.16
N THR A 448 -19.94 15.26 -7.03
CA THR A 448 -19.84 13.81 -6.79
C THR A 448 -18.42 13.28 -6.97
N THR A 449 -17.45 14.14 -7.29
CA THR A 449 -16.02 13.81 -7.46
C THR A 449 -15.14 14.93 -6.92
N ALA A 450 -13.87 14.61 -6.69
CA ALA A 450 -12.86 15.59 -6.26
C ALA A 450 -12.66 16.72 -7.29
N GLU A 451 -12.68 16.39 -8.59
CA GLU A 451 -12.53 17.36 -9.68
C GLU A 451 -13.67 18.38 -9.68
N ALA A 452 -14.92 17.91 -9.49
CA ALA A 452 -16.07 18.82 -9.42
C ALA A 452 -15.97 19.79 -8.24
N ILE A 453 -15.41 19.36 -7.11
CA ILE A 453 -15.14 20.24 -5.95
C ILE A 453 -14.04 21.25 -6.29
N GLN A 454 -12.99 20.83 -6.97
CA GLN A 454 -11.90 21.71 -7.41
C GLN A 454 -12.40 22.76 -8.41
N GLU A 455 -13.27 22.40 -9.34
CA GLU A 455 -13.92 23.33 -10.27
C GLU A 455 -14.77 24.37 -9.53
N ALA A 456 -15.57 23.94 -8.55
CA ALA A 456 -16.34 24.85 -7.71
C ALA A 456 -15.44 25.80 -6.90
N THR A 457 -14.32 25.28 -6.39
CA THR A 457 -13.32 26.07 -5.65
C THR A 457 -12.66 27.10 -6.55
N GLN A 458 -12.28 26.74 -7.77
CA GLN A 458 -11.67 27.65 -8.74
C GLN A 458 -12.64 28.76 -9.17
N ALA A 459 -13.91 28.42 -9.37
CA ALA A 459 -14.95 29.42 -9.69
C ALA A 459 -15.13 30.43 -8.55
N LEU A 460 -15.17 29.94 -7.31
CA LEU A 460 -15.23 30.77 -6.11
C LEU A 460 -13.99 31.68 -5.97
N GLN A 461 -12.80 31.12 -6.19
CA GLN A 461 -11.55 31.88 -6.16
C GLN A 461 -11.56 33.01 -7.17
N THR A 462 -11.89 32.73 -8.43
CA THR A 462 -11.97 33.76 -9.50
C THR A 462 -12.97 34.84 -9.15
N ALA A 463 -14.10 34.51 -8.56
CA ALA A 463 -15.08 35.48 -8.11
C ALA A 463 -14.55 36.35 -6.96
N CYS A 464 -13.83 35.73 -6.02
CA CYS A 464 -13.20 36.43 -4.90
C CYS A 464 -12.12 37.41 -5.38
N GLU A 465 -11.24 36.99 -6.29
CA GLU A 465 -10.22 37.82 -6.92
C GLU A 465 -10.86 39.05 -7.62
N THR A 466 -11.91 38.80 -8.40
CA THR A 466 -12.65 39.88 -9.09
C THR A 466 -13.25 40.89 -8.11
N TYR A 467 -13.80 40.38 -7.01
CA TYR A 467 -14.41 41.27 -5.98
C TYR A 467 -13.36 42.11 -5.27
N VAL A 468 -12.26 41.47 -4.82
CA VAL A 468 -11.18 42.16 -4.09
C VAL A 468 -10.52 43.26 -4.92
N LEU A 469 -10.44 43.08 -6.25
CA LEU A 469 -9.94 44.10 -7.18
C LEU A 469 -10.94 45.25 -7.43
N SER A 470 -12.22 45.05 -7.12
CA SER A 470 -13.32 45.98 -7.42
C SER A 470 -13.91 46.66 -6.18
N ALA A 471 -13.46 46.26 -4.98
CA ALA A 471 -14.01 46.74 -3.72
C ALA A 471 -12.89 47.30 -2.82
N GLU A 472 -13.27 48.23 -1.93
CA GLU A 472 -12.35 48.77 -0.93
C GLU A 472 -12.60 48.09 0.43
N PRO A 473 -11.55 47.62 1.13
CA PRO A 473 -11.69 47.00 2.46
C PRO A 473 -12.09 48.09 3.49
N GLU A 474 -12.85 47.68 4.49
CA GLU A 474 -13.13 48.54 5.65
C GLU A 474 -11.86 48.78 6.49
N THR A 475 -11.79 49.89 7.16
CA THR A 475 -10.68 50.22 8.06
C THR A 475 -10.59 49.18 9.17
N GLY A 476 -9.44 48.50 9.26
CA GLY A 476 -9.20 47.42 10.24
C GLY A 476 -9.52 46.00 9.78
N TYR A 477 -10.03 45.83 8.54
CA TYR A 477 -10.24 44.53 7.92
C TYR A 477 -9.58 44.48 6.52
N PRO A 478 -8.25 44.38 6.43
CA PRO A 478 -7.55 44.35 5.15
C PRO A 478 -7.86 43.09 4.35
N PHE A 479 -7.95 43.19 3.03
CA PHE A 479 -7.99 42.04 2.16
C PHE A 479 -6.61 41.38 2.08
N ASP A 480 -6.61 40.05 2.00
CA ASP A 480 -5.41 39.31 1.66
C ASP A 480 -5.32 39.20 0.13
N TYR A 481 -4.25 39.72 -0.45
CA TYR A 481 -3.99 39.72 -1.89
C TYR A 481 -2.99 38.63 -2.30
N THR A 482 -2.56 37.77 -1.40
CA THR A 482 -1.51 36.75 -1.68
C THR A 482 -1.98 35.63 -2.62
N PHE A 483 -3.28 35.52 -2.84
CA PHE A 483 -3.87 34.54 -3.75
C PHE A 483 -4.13 35.10 -5.18
N LEU A 484 -3.86 36.37 -5.42
CA LEU A 484 -3.85 36.97 -6.76
C LEU A 484 -2.53 36.65 -7.49
#